data_c215581e882df6873582e2524ab6d4e6
#
_entry.id   c215581e882df6873582e2524ab6d4e6
#
_cell.length_a   1.000
_cell.length_b   1.000
_cell.length_c   1.000
_cell.angle_alpha   90.00
_cell.angle_beta   90.00
_cell.angle_gamma   90.00
#
_symmetry.space_group_name_H-M   'P 1'
#
loop_
_entity.id
_entity.type
_entity.pdbx_description
1 polymer ?
#
loop_
_entity_poly.entity_id
_entity_poly.type
_entity_poly.pdbx_seq_one_letter_code
_entity_poly.pdbx_strand_id
1 'polypeptide(L)'
;MRVLIAEHDYHVYTQLLRKAAPDLEVFSTGDSAELSRMASDCPVWLGQPDLMANLLRQGHTPQWLQSTWAGITPLLADSLSRDYRLTRAVGIFGQVMAEFVLTYMLGHEREVLARLMSQVERKWDNRTG
;
A
#
# COMPACT_ATOMS: atom_id res chain seq x y z
N MET A 1 -11.96 7.28 -20.11
CA MET A 1 -12.40 6.79 -18.76
C MET A 1 -11.68 7.63 -17.73
N ARG A 2 -12.40 8.13 -16.71
CA ARG A 2 -11.85 9.01 -15.66
C ARG A 2 -11.41 8.19 -14.46
N VAL A 3 -10.19 8.44 -14.00
CA VAL A 3 -9.58 7.75 -12.86
C VAL A 3 -9.13 8.78 -11.84
N LEU A 4 -9.57 8.62 -10.59
CA LEU A 4 -9.11 9.41 -9.46
C LEU A 4 -7.95 8.69 -8.76
N ILE A 5 -6.89 9.41 -8.48
CA ILE A 5 -5.79 8.91 -7.64
C ILE A 5 -5.93 9.52 -6.25
N ALA A 6 -6.25 8.68 -5.27
CA ALA A 6 -6.36 9.02 -3.85
C ALA A 6 -5.18 8.42 -3.06
N GLU A 7 -3.99 9.02 -3.24
CA GLU A 7 -2.75 8.51 -2.69
C GLU A 7 -1.85 9.66 -2.22
N HIS A 8 -1.06 9.47 -1.16
CA HIS A 8 -0.12 10.51 -0.73
C HIS A 8 0.94 10.79 -1.80
N ASP A 9 1.48 9.74 -2.42
CA ASP A 9 2.43 9.85 -3.52
C ASP A 9 1.73 9.97 -4.90
N TYR A 10 0.60 10.68 -4.94
CA TYR A 10 -0.26 10.77 -6.13
C TYR A 10 0.50 11.16 -7.41
N HIS A 11 1.54 11.98 -7.32
CA HIS A 11 2.30 12.37 -8.51
C HIS A 11 3.06 11.19 -9.13
N VAL A 12 3.57 10.26 -8.32
CA VAL A 12 4.25 9.06 -8.81
C VAL A 12 3.26 8.17 -9.55
N TYR A 13 2.11 7.90 -8.92
CA TYR A 13 1.05 7.10 -9.53
C TYR A 13 0.48 7.75 -10.80
N THR A 14 0.32 9.07 -10.79
CA THR A 14 -0.13 9.83 -11.97
C THR A 14 0.83 9.65 -13.15
N GLN A 15 2.13 9.78 -12.93
CA GLN A 15 3.14 9.60 -13.97
C GLN A 15 3.16 8.17 -14.51
N LEU A 16 3.12 7.18 -13.61
CA LEU A 16 3.11 5.77 -13.99
C LEU A 16 1.86 5.41 -14.79
N LEU A 17 0.70 5.88 -14.35
CA LEU A 17 -0.56 5.58 -15.01
C LEU A 17 -0.66 6.26 -16.39
N ARG A 18 -0.25 7.51 -16.52
CA ARG A 18 -0.19 8.21 -17.80
C ARG A 18 0.76 7.57 -18.80
N LYS A 19 1.87 7.02 -18.29
CA LYS A 19 2.82 6.29 -19.14
C LYS A 19 2.26 4.94 -19.59
N ALA A 20 1.58 4.22 -18.71
CA ALA A 20 1.05 2.90 -19.00
C ALA A 20 -0.25 2.92 -19.80
N ALA A 21 -1.07 3.95 -19.62
CA ALA A 21 -2.39 4.08 -20.23
C ALA A 21 -2.69 5.56 -20.59
N PRO A 22 -2.09 6.08 -21.66
CA PRO A 22 -2.16 7.50 -22.02
C PRO A 22 -3.58 7.98 -22.38
N ASP A 23 -4.48 7.07 -22.72
CA ASP A 23 -5.88 7.37 -23.06
C ASP A 23 -6.78 7.59 -21.82
N LEU A 24 -6.26 7.40 -20.61
CA LEU A 24 -7.01 7.65 -19.38
C LEU A 24 -6.94 9.13 -18.98
N GLU A 25 -8.09 9.66 -18.59
CA GLU A 25 -8.16 10.96 -17.92
C GLU A 25 -7.86 10.76 -16.43
N VAL A 26 -6.65 11.15 -15.99
CA VAL A 26 -6.18 10.95 -14.62
C VAL A 26 -6.31 12.24 -13.84
N PHE A 27 -7.03 12.17 -12.72
CA PHE A 27 -7.25 13.26 -11.76
C PHE A 27 -6.51 12.93 -10.46
N SER A 28 -5.76 13.89 -9.95
CA SER A 28 -5.01 13.72 -8.69
C SER A 28 -4.75 15.06 -8.03
N THR A 29 -4.75 15.09 -6.72
CA THR A 29 -4.45 16.28 -5.93
C THR A 29 -4.01 15.91 -4.53
N GLY A 30 -3.22 16.78 -3.90
CA GLY A 30 -2.89 16.68 -2.48
C GLY A 30 -3.90 17.39 -1.56
N ASP A 31 -4.85 18.12 -2.11
CA ASP A 31 -5.90 18.81 -1.36
C ASP A 31 -7.12 17.91 -1.17
N SER A 32 -7.53 17.69 0.09
CA SER A 32 -8.62 16.77 0.42
C SER A 32 -10.00 17.27 -0.03
N ALA A 33 -10.21 18.59 -0.05
CA ALA A 33 -11.49 19.17 -0.49
C ALA A 33 -11.62 19.09 -2.01
N GLU A 34 -10.53 19.28 -2.72
CA GLU A 34 -10.46 19.13 -4.17
C GLU A 34 -10.61 17.65 -4.56
N LEU A 35 -9.97 16.73 -3.84
CA LEU A 35 -10.10 15.30 -4.02
C LEU A 35 -11.58 14.85 -3.92
N SER A 36 -12.27 15.35 -2.91
CA SER A 36 -13.70 15.08 -2.72
C SER A 36 -14.56 15.58 -3.89
N ARG A 37 -14.27 16.77 -4.41
CA ARG A 37 -14.99 17.29 -5.60
C ARG A 37 -14.77 16.44 -6.84
N MET A 38 -13.52 16.00 -7.07
CA MET A 38 -13.15 15.15 -8.21
C MET A 38 -13.75 13.75 -8.11
N ALA A 39 -13.96 13.23 -6.88
CA ALA A 39 -14.47 11.89 -6.65
C ALA A 39 -15.83 11.64 -7.30
N SER A 40 -16.69 12.65 -7.34
CA SER A 40 -18.03 12.55 -7.93
C SER A 40 -17.99 12.30 -9.45
N ASP A 41 -16.95 12.74 -10.12
CA ASP A 41 -16.82 12.67 -11.59
C ASP A 41 -15.97 11.48 -12.06
N CYS A 42 -15.38 10.72 -11.13
CA CYS A 42 -14.47 9.63 -11.44
C CYS A 42 -15.09 8.29 -11.04
N PRO A 43 -15.49 7.44 -11.99
CA PRO A 43 -16.06 6.13 -11.70
C PRO A 43 -15.03 5.11 -11.20
N VAL A 44 -13.75 5.38 -11.38
CA VAL A 44 -12.64 4.50 -10.96
C VAL A 44 -11.74 5.25 -9.99
N TRP A 45 -11.46 4.64 -8.84
CA TRP A 45 -10.51 5.17 -7.85
C TRP A 45 -9.33 4.24 -7.67
N LEU A 46 -8.14 4.78 -7.71
CA LEU A 46 -6.88 4.11 -7.37
C LEU A 46 -6.27 4.82 -6.17
N GLY A 47 -6.01 4.10 -5.08
CA GLY A 47 -5.41 4.78 -3.94
C GLY A 47 -5.31 3.95 -2.67
N GLN A 48 -4.90 4.61 -1.61
CA GLN A 48 -4.79 3.97 -0.31
C GLN A 48 -6.15 3.92 0.41
N PRO A 49 -6.39 2.84 1.17
CA PRO A 49 -7.68 2.57 1.81
C PRO A 49 -8.21 3.69 2.70
N ASP A 50 -7.34 4.39 3.45
CA ASP A 50 -7.74 5.45 4.36
C ASP A 50 -8.35 6.65 3.64
N LEU A 51 -7.70 7.12 2.57
CA LEU A 51 -8.20 8.25 1.78
C LEU A 51 -9.51 7.89 1.07
N MET A 52 -9.58 6.68 0.52
CA MET A 52 -10.80 6.20 -0.15
C MET A 52 -11.96 5.99 0.83
N ALA A 53 -11.68 5.49 2.05
CA ALA A 53 -12.69 5.38 3.10
C ALA A 53 -13.25 6.76 3.50
N ASN A 54 -12.42 7.81 3.51
CA ASN A 54 -12.87 9.17 3.77
C ASN A 54 -13.83 9.69 2.69
N LEU A 55 -13.53 9.41 1.42
CA LEU A 55 -14.43 9.76 0.30
C LEU A 55 -15.77 9.01 0.38
N LEU A 56 -15.73 7.71 0.74
CA LEU A 56 -16.95 6.92 0.95
C LEU A 56 -17.80 7.47 2.09
N ARG A 57 -17.19 7.92 3.21
CA ARG A 57 -17.91 8.56 4.34
C ARG A 57 -18.60 9.86 3.92
N GLN A 58 -18.09 10.55 2.95
CA GLN A 58 -18.67 11.77 2.39
C GLN A 58 -19.82 11.48 1.40
N GLY A 59 -20.16 10.22 1.17
CA GLY A 59 -21.27 9.80 0.32
C GLY A 59 -20.89 9.57 -1.14
N HIS A 60 -19.59 9.64 -1.49
CA HIS A 60 -19.14 9.30 -2.84
C HIS A 60 -19.04 7.78 -2.98
N THR A 61 -19.39 7.25 -4.15
CA THR A 61 -19.29 5.80 -4.44
C THR A 61 -18.76 5.60 -5.86
N PRO A 62 -17.61 4.95 -6.04
CA PRO A 62 -17.08 4.63 -7.37
C PRO A 62 -17.78 3.38 -7.93
N GLN A 63 -17.56 3.10 -9.20
CA GLN A 63 -17.91 1.79 -9.77
C GLN A 63 -16.83 0.75 -9.47
N TRP A 64 -15.57 1.17 -9.43
CA TRP A 64 -14.42 0.32 -9.14
C TRP A 64 -13.38 1.06 -8.29
N LEU A 65 -12.97 0.40 -7.22
CA LEU A 65 -11.95 0.86 -6.29
C LEU A 65 -10.79 -0.12 -6.31
N GLN A 66 -9.63 0.34 -6.72
CA GLN A 66 -8.37 -0.39 -6.67
C GLN A 66 -7.54 0.12 -5.50
N SER A 67 -7.32 -0.71 -4.48
CA SER A 67 -6.41 -0.38 -3.39
C SER A 67 -4.95 -0.56 -3.81
N THR A 68 -4.13 0.43 -3.50
CA THR A 68 -2.66 0.35 -3.63
C THR A 68 -2.04 -0.53 -2.53
N TRP A 69 -2.80 -0.82 -1.47
CA TRP A 69 -2.38 -1.66 -0.35
C TRP A 69 -2.98 -3.07 -0.44
N ALA A 70 -2.30 -4.03 0.17
CA ALA A 70 -2.83 -5.38 0.37
C ALA A 70 -3.89 -5.40 1.48
N GLY A 71 -3.69 -4.64 2.57
CA GLY A 71 -4.65 -4.48 3.66
C GLY A 71 -5.75 -3.50 3.27
N ILE A 72 -7.01 -3.83 3.57
CA ILE A 72 -8.19 -3.04 3.22
C ILE A 72 -9.09 -2.74 4.42
N THR A 73 -8.60 -2.92 5.63
CA THR A 73 -9.37 -2.76 6.88
C THR A 73 -10.16 -1.45 6.95
N PRO A 74 -9.64 -0.28 6.55
CA PRO A 74 -10.39 0.97 6.57
C PRO A 74 -11.68 0.97 5.71
N LEU A 75 -11.70 0.14 4.65
CA LEU A 75 -12.84 0.01 3.74
C LEU A 75 -13.91 -0.97 4.24
N LEU A 76 -13.62 -1.72 5.30
CA LEU A 76 -14.52 -2.74 5.84
C LEU A 76 -15.44 -2.24 6.96
N ALA A 77 -15.38 -0.95 7.30
CA ALA A 77 -16.27 -0.36 8.30
C ALA A 77 -17.75 -0.53 7.90
N ASP A 78 -18.59 -0.95 8.84
CA ASP A 78 -20.01 -1.27 8.58
C ASP A 78 -20.84 -0.06 8.12
N SER A 79 -20.36 1.15 8.43
CA SER A 79 -21.00 2.41 8.02
C SER A 79 -20.74 2.79 6.56
N LEU A 80 -19.85 2.09 5.87
CA LEU A 80 -19.47 2.41 4.49
C LEU A 80 -20.29 1.62 3.48
N SER A 81 -20.63 2.28 2.38
CA SER A 81 -21.20 1.59 1.21
C SER A 81 -20.20 0.55 0.69
N ARG A 82 -20.72 -0.58 0.24
CA ARG A 82 -19.97 -1.67 -0.43
C ARG A 82 -20.46 -1.90 -1.85
N ASP A 83 -21.20 -0.97 -2.40
CA ASP A 83 -21.80 -1.07 -3.73
C ASP A 83 -20.79 -0.61 -4.81
N TYR A 84 -19.64 -1.27 -4.82
CA TYR A 84 -18.59 -1.07 -5.82
C TYR A 84 -17.73 -2.34 -5.95
N ARG A 85 -17.05 -2.47 -7.07
CA ARG A 85 -16.03 -3.52 -7.23
C ARG A 85 -14.77 -3.14 -6.47
N LEU A 86 -14.30 -4.02 -5.58
CA LEU A 86 -13.06 -3.83 -4.84
C LEU A 86 -11.99 -4.79 -5.35
N THR A 87 -10.82 -4.24 -5.67
CA THR A 87 -9.59 -4.98 -5.92
C THR A 87 -8.45 -4.39 -5.09
N ARG A 88 -7.42 -5.19 -4.80
CA ARG A 88 -6.29 -4.79 -3.95
C ARG A 88 -4.97 -5.32 -4.48
N ALA A 89 -3.85 -4.80 -3.95
CA ALA A 89 -2.53 -5.33 -4.24
C ALA A 89 -2.36 -6.72 -3.60
N VAL A 90 -2.01 -7.73 -4.40
CA VAL A 90 -1.76 -9.10 -3.95
C VAL A 90 -0.54 -9.68 -4.67
N GLY A 91 0.17 -10.61 -3.99
CA GLY A 91 1.27 -11.36 -4.60
C GLY A 91 2.61 -10.62 -4.72
N ILE A 92 2.68 -9.36 -4.29
CA ILE A 92 3.89 -8.52 -4.44
C ILE A 92 4.88 -8.63 -3.27
N PHE A 93 4.45 -9.19 -2.13
CA PHE A 93 5.27 -9.24 -0.91
C PHE A 93 5.92 -10.59 -0.63
N GLY A 94 5.60 -11.63 -1.41
CA GLY A 94 6.00 -13.00 -1.08
C GLY A 94 7.50 -13.18 -0.94
N GLN A 95 8.29 -12.71 -1.89
CA GLN A 95 9.75 -12.81 -1.86
C GLN A 95 10.35 -12.02 -0.69
N VAL A 96 9.99 -10.74 -0.55
CA VAL A 96 10.53 -9.86 0.51
C VAL A 96 10.19 -10.40 1.90
N MET A 97 8.97 -10.91 2.09
CA MET A 97 8.56 -11.54 3.36
C MET A 97 9.34 -12.82 3.63
N ALA A 98 9.57 -13.66 2.64
CA ALA A 98 10.36 -14.87 2.78
C ALA A 98 11.82 -14.56 3.15
N GLU A 99 12.44 -13.61 2.48
CA GLU A 99 13.81 -13.16 2.77
C GLU A 99 13.92 -12.60 4.20
N PHE A 100 12.94 -11.79 4.62
CA PHE A 100 12.87 -11.27 5.98
C PHE A 100 12.80 -12.39 7.02
N VAL A 101 11.87 -13.33 6.87
CA VAL A 101 11.70 -14.45 7.79
C VAL A 101 12.97 -15.32 7.85
N LEU A 102 13.52 -15.69 6.69
CA LEU A 102 14.74 -16.49 6.61
C LEU A 102 15.94 -15.78 7.26
N THR A 103 16.05 -14.46 7.09
CA THR A 103 17.12 -13.68 7.72
C THR A 103 17.08 -13.80 9.24
N TYR A 104 15.90 -13.69 9.84
CA TYR A 104 15.76 -13.83 11.30
C TYR A 104 15.94 -15.28 11.76
N MET A 105 15.40 -16.25 11.04
CA MET A 105 15.56 -17.68 11.37
C MET A 105 17.04 -18.09 11.34
N LEU A 106 17.75 -17.77 10.28
CA LEU A 106 19.17 -18.09 10.13
C LEU A 106 20.02 -17.29 11.13
N GLY A 107 19.68 -16.03 11.37
CA GLY A 107 20.35 -15.18 12.35
C GLY A 107 20.23 -15.73 13.77
N HIS A 108 19.06 -16.26 14.12
CA HIS A 108 18.82 -16.91 15.39
C HIS A 108 19.58 -18.23 15.51
N GLU A 109 19.43 -19.11 14.52
CA GLU A 109 20.08 -20.43 14.48
C GLU A 109 21.60 -20.35 14.54
N ARG A 110 22.16 -19.35 13.89
CA ARG A 110 23.62 -19.13 13.84
C ARG A 110 24.11 -18.18 14.93
N GLU A 111 23.28 -17.81 15.88
CA GLU A 111 23.61 -16.88 16.98
C GLU A 111 24.30 -15.59 16.52
N VAL A 112 23.89 -15.03 15.37
CA VAL A 112 24.57 -13.91 14.71
C VAL A 112 24.70 -12.71 15.67
N LEU A 113 23.65 -12.40 16.42
CA LEU A 113 23.65 -11.25 17.34
C LEU A 113 24.67 -11.45 18.48
N ALA A 114 24.73 -12.64 19.10
CA ALA A 114 25.69 -12.95 20.15
C ALA A 114 27.14 -12.89 19.63
N ARG A 115 27.38 -13.38 18.41
CA ARG A 115 28.70 -13.32 17.76
C ARG A 115 29.11 -11.88 17.45
N LEU A 116 28.19 -11.04 17.01
CA LEU A 116 28.44 -9.60 16.79
C LEU A 116 28.83 -8.92 18.11
N MET A 117 28.15 -9.20 19.21
CA MET A 117 28.50 -8.64 20.52
C MET A 117 29.89 -9.08 20.97
N SER A 118 30.24 -10.37 20.83
CA SER A 118 31.58 -10.90 21.12
C SER A 118 32.65 -10.21 20.26
N GLN A 119 32.35 -9.93 18.99
CA GLN A 119 33.26 -9.21 18.10
C GLN A 119 33.51 -7.77 18.55
N VAL A 120 32.46 -7.04 18.95
CA VAL A 120 32.58 -5.69 19.51
C VAL A 120 33.46 -5.69 20.77
N GLU A 121 33.31 -6.68 21.63
CA GLU A 121 34.10 -6.86 22.87
C GLU A 121 35.50 -7.45 22.59
N ARG A 122 35.85 -7.78 21.35
CA ARG A 122 37.09 -8.43 20.93
C ARG A 122 37.32 -9.77 21.66
N LYS A 123 36.23 -10.49 21.97
CA LYS A 123 36.26 -11.81 22.60
C LYS A 123 36.09 -12.90 21.56
N TRP A 124 36.99 -13.89 21.56
CA TRP A 124 36.79 -15.09 20.75
C TRP A 124 35.78 -16.01 21.41
N ASP A 125 34.69 -16.30 20.71
CA ASP A 125 33.62 -17.16 21.16
C ASP A 125 33.68 -18.49 20.41
N ASN A 126 33.97 -19.58 21.17
CA ASN A 126 34.09 -20.93 20.62
C ASN A 126 32.75 -21.69 20.61
N ARG A 127 31.62 -21.02 20.72
CA ARG A 127 30.32 -21.67 20.62
C ARG A 127 30.19 -22.36 19.26
N THR A 128 30.11 -23.68 19.30
CA THR A 128 29.74 -24.51 18.15
C THR A 128 28.21 -24.59 18.14
N GLY A 129 27.59 -23.84 17.22
CA GLY A 129 26.15 -23.94 16.96
C GLY A 129 25.87 -25.11 16.02
#